data_6d97718706eb6d32c6316e93865f19fa
#
_entry.id   6d97718706eb6d32c6316e93865f19fa
#
_cell.length_a   1.000
_cell.length_b   1.000
_cell.length_c   1.000
_cell.angle_alpha   90.00
_cell.angle_beta   90.00
_cell.angle_gamma   90.00
#
_symmetry.space_group_name_H-M   'P 1'
#
loop_
_entity.id
_entity.type
_entity.pdbx_description
1 polymer ?
#
loop_
_entity_poly.entity_id
_entity_poly.type
_entity_poly.pdbx_seq_one_letter_code
_entity_poly.pdbx_strand_id
1 'polypeptide(L)'
;VMIADPDEDYLRIGTDLVKKAIAHDATCQHAYQVYAWANLLNHDHIEVYRSIEKCLSLNPNNPMYMGQMGFGYTCAGDYEKGMDLMSESINLNPFYTWNLNLGFAFYFLHSEDYEEALLWAEKVNRRNFLWDPLMRASILGLLNQKEAAVEALQEVLKICPDFEEFSDRMVNAFLFDKILTQKISKGLELAGLKNLVK
;
A
#
# COMPACT_ATOMS: atom_id res chain seq x y z
N VAL A 1 7.09 8.32 -7.29
CA VAL A 1 7.31 7.56 -8.53
C VAL A 1 7.38 6.09 -8.18
N MET A 2 6.23 5.44 -7.95
CA MET A 2 6.13 3.99 -7.80
C MET A 2 5.66 3.32 -9.10
N ILE A 3 5.99 3.93 -10.24
CA ILE A 3 5.73 3.40 -11.59
C ILE A 3 7.08 3.18 -12.30
N ALA A 4 8.18 3.23 -11.58
CA ALA A 4 9.38 2.73 -12.19
C ALA A 4 9.10 1.27 -12.54
N ASP A 5 9.29 0.93 -13.80
CA ASP A 5 9.72 -0.41 -14.14
C ASP A 5 10.61 -0.82 -12.96
N PRO A 6 10.28 -1.85 -12.21
CA PRO A 6 11.23 -2.37 -11.25
C PRO A 6 12.35 -2.92 -12.13
N ASP A 7 13.21 -2.01 -12.59
CA ASP A 7 14.53 -2.41 -13.02
C ASP A 7 15.04 -3.21 -11.81
N GLU A 8 15.05 -4.53 -11.93
CA GLU A 8 15.39 -5.46 -10.87
C GLU A 8 16.68 -5.03 -10.16
N ASP A 9 17.54 -4.30 -10.86
CA ASP A 9 18.76 -3.73 -10.34
C ASP A 9 18.53 -2.64 -9.29
N TYR A 10 17.55 -1.74 -9.43
CA TYR A 10 17.33 -0.69 -8.43
C TYR A 10 16.79 -1.25 -7.11
N LEU A 11 15.89 -2.23 -7.17
CA LEU A 11 15.39 -2.89 -5.96
C LEU A 11 16.49 -3.70 -5.28
N ARG A 12 17.30 -4.44 -6.05
CA ARG A 12 18.47 -5.17 -5.55
C ARG A 12 19.49 -4.24 -4.92
N ILE A 13 19.86 -3.16 -5.61
CA ILE A 13 20.80 -2.15 -5.09
C ILE A 13 20.26 -1.52 -3.81
N GLY A 14 18.99 -1.15 -3.78
CA GLY A 14 18.33 -0.58 -2.59
C GLY A 14 18.33 -1.56 -1.42
N THR A 15 18.05 -2.84 -1.67
CA THR A 15 18.09 -3.90 -0.67
C THR A 15 19.50 -4.10 -0.12
N ASP A 16 20.54 -4.09 -0.96
CA ASP A 16 21.92 -4.22 -0.54
C ASP A 16 22.40 -3.01 0.28
N LEU A 17 21.97 -1.80 -0.08
CA LEU A 17 22.32 -0.58 0.66
C LEU A 17 21.70 -0.57 2.05
N VAL A 18 20.43 -0.97 2.18
CA VAL A 18 19.79 -1.03 3.50
C VAL A 18 20.39 -2.13 4.38
N LYS A 19 20.78 -3.27 3.82
CA LYS A 19 21.53 -4.32 4.56
C LYS A 19 22.87 -3.78 5.08
N LYS A 20 23.59 -3.00 4.28
CA LYS A 20 24.83 -2.35 4.74
C LYS A 20 24.56 -1.32 5.84
N ALA A 21 23.48 -0.55 5.76
CA ALA A 21 23.09 0.38 6.81
C ALA A 21 22.80 -0.34 8.13
N ILE A 22 22.06 -1.46 8.09
CA ILE A 22 21.79 -2.31 9.26
C ILE A 22 23.08 -2.92 9.83
N ALA A 23 24.00 -3.36 8.97
CA ALA A 23 25.28 -3.91 9.40
C ALA A 23 26.18 -2.84 10.08
N HIS A 24 26.06 -1.58 9.65
CA HIS A 24 26.78 -0.47 10.25
C HIS A 24 26.16 -0.03 11.59
N ASP A 25 24.84 0.00 11.68
CA ASP A 25 24.09 0.33 12.91
C ASP A 25 22.84 -0.55 13.03
N ALA A 26 22.95 -1.61 13.82
CA ALA A 26 21.87 -2.55 14.09
C ALA A 26 20.74 -1.97 14.96
N THR A 27 20.85 -0.72 15.41
CA THR A 27 19.83 0.01 16.19
C THR A 27 19.11 1.07 15.37
N CYS A 28 19.45 1.24 14.09
CA CYS A 28 18.82 2.21 13.21
C CYS A 28 17.39 1.75 12.84
N GLN A 29 16.39 2.27 13.56
CA GLN A 29 14.99 1.94 13.34
C GLN A 29 14.53 2.23 11.89
N HIS A 30 15.00 3.35 11.31
CA HIS A 30 14.67 3.72 9.93
C HIS A 30 15.18 2.70 8.91
N ALA A 31 16.36 2.11 9.13
CA ALA A 31 16.90 1.09 8.22
C ALA A 31 15.99 -0.16 8.18
N TYR A 32 15.45 -0.58 9.32
CA TYR A 32 14.50 -1.70 9.36
C TYR A 32 13.15 -1.36 8.72
N GLN A 33 12.66 -0.12 8.83
CA GLN A 33 11.49 0.33 8.09
C GLN A 33 11.72 0.21 6.56
N VAL A 34 12.84 0.75 6.06
CA VAL A 34 13.17 0.66 4.63
C VAL A 34 13.34 -0.80 4.19
N TYR A 35 13.95 -1.64 5.05
CA TYR A 35 14.14 -3.05 4.76
C TYR A 35 12.81 -3.82 4.69
N ALA A 36 11.85 -3.50 5.55
CA ALA A 36 10.51 -4.07 5.47
C ALA A 36 9.83 -3.73 4.11
N TRP A 37 9.93 -2.49 3.65
CA TRP A 37 9.42 -2.09 2.33
C TRP A 37 10.15 -2.76 1.17
N ALA A 38 11.48 -2.90 1.24
CA ALA A 38 12.22 -3.63 0.22
C ALA A 38 11.79 -5.09 0.13
N ASN A 39 11.54 -5.73 1.30
CA ASN A 39 11.07 -7.11 1.34
C ASN A 39 9.61 -7.27 0.90
N LEU A 40 8.74 -6.29 1.12
CA LEU A 40 7.40 -6.26 0.51
C LEU A 40 7.48 -6.30 -1.02
N LEU A 41 8.33 -5.46 -1.61
CA LEU A 41 8.54 -5.42 -3.07
C LEU A 41 9.24 -6.68 -3.61
N ASN A 42 10.07 -7.35 -2.80
CA ASN A 42 10.69 -8.63 -3.14
C ASN A 42 9.78 -9.84 -2.89
N HIS A 43 8.59 -9.63 -2.34
CA HIS A 43 7.68 -10.69 -1.89
C HIS A 43 8.30 -11.69 -0.90
N ASP A 44 9.24 -11.21 -0.07
CA ASP A 44 9.85 -12.04 0.99
C ASP A 44 9.03 -11.95 2.28
N HIS A 45 8.04 -12.85 2.39
CA HIS A 45 7.11 -12.88 3.53
C HIS A 45 7.83 -12.98 4.89
N ILE A 46 8.89 -13.79 4.98
CA ILE A 46 9.58 -14.02 6.24
C ILE A 46 10.33 -12.75 6.68
N GLU A 47 11.08 -12.15 5.76
CA GLU A 47 11.89 -10.97 6.07
C GLU A 47 11.03 -9.70 6.26
N VAL A 48 9.84 -9.62 5.66
CA VAL A 48 8.88 -8.53 5.97
C VAL A 48 8.54 -8.54 7.46
N TYR A 49 8.05 -9.68 7.98
CA TYR A 49 7.66 -9.78 9.39
C TYR A 49 8.83 -9.53 10.33
N ARG A 50 9.99 -10.14 10.08
CA ARG A 50 11.21 -9.93 10.87
C ARG A 50 11.62 -8.46 10.91
N SER A 51 11.58 -7.78 9.77
CA SER A 51 11.97 -6.37 9.66
C SER A 51 10.99 -5.46 10.40
N ILE A 52 9.68 -5.73 10.30
CA ILE A 52 8.64 -4.99 11.02
C ILE A 52 8.81 -5.17 12.53
N GLU A 53 8.90 -6.41 13.00
CA GLU A 53 9.04 -6.71 14.42
C GLU A 53 10.33 -6.09 14.99
N LYS A 54 11.43 -6.15 14.25
CA LYS A 54 12.69 -5.53 14.66
C LYS A 54 12.57 -4.01 14.71
N CYS A 55 11.95 -3.38 13.70
CA CYS A 55 11.69 -1.95 13.68
C CYS A 55 10.90 -1.51 14.93
N LEU A 56 9.81 -2.20 15.25
CA LEU A 56 8.96 -1.90 16.41
C LEU A 56 9.70 -2.14 17.74
N SER A 57 10.53 -3.18 17.84
CA SER A 57 11.27 -3.51 19.07
C SER A 57 12.30 -2.45 19.45
N LEU A 58 12.84 -1.69 18.50
CA LEU A 58 13.87 -0.67 18.77
C LEU A 58 13.31 0.58 19.44
N ASN A 59 12.09 0.98 19.07
CA ASN A 59 11.36 2.06 19.73
C ASN A 59 9.86 1.85 19.55
N PRO A 60 9.21 1.10 20.45
CA PRO A 60 7.80 0.74 20.31
C PRO A 60 6.83 1.92 20.44
N ASN A 61 7.28 3.02 21.08
CA ASN A 61 6.44 4.20 21.34
C ASN A 61 6.59 5.29 20.27
N ASN A 62 7.26 5.04 19.15
CA ASN A 62 7.37 6.01 18.08
C ASN A 62 6.15 5.88 17.14
N PRO A 63 5.19 6.82 17.16
CA PRO A 63 3.95 6.69 16.41
C PRO A 63 4.18 6.68 14.89
N MET A 64 5.24 7.34 14.40
CA MET A 64 5.56 7.33 12.97
C MET A 64 5.91 5.92 12.49
N TYR A 65 6.84 5.23 13.16
CA TYR A 65 7.21 3.86 12.77
C TYR A 65 6.11 2.85 13.09
N MET A 66 5.39 3.05 14.18
CA MET A 66 4.21 2.24 14.52
C MET A 66 3.19 2.24 13.38
N GLY A 67 2.79 3.42 12.90
CA GLY A 67 1.85 3.55 11.78
C GLY A 67 2.42 2.98 10.47
N GLN A 68 3.68 3.25 10.15
CA GLN A 68 4.33 2.73 8.93
C GLN A 68 4.45 1.20 8.94
N MET A 69 4.75 0.60 10.09
CA MET A 69 4.82 -0.84 10.23
C MET A 69 3.43 -1.48 10.26
N GLY A 70 2.43 -0.80 10.83
CA GLY A 70 1.03 -1.19 10.72
C GLY A 70 0.57 -1.23 9.26
N PHE A 71 0.90 -0.21 8.46
CA PHE A 71 0.65 -0.23 7.03
C PHE A 71 1.40 -1.39 6.33
N GLY A 72 2.64 -1.67 6.74
CA GLY A 72 3.40 -2.82 6.25
C GLY A 72 2.71 -4.16 6.53
N TYR A 73 2.17 -4.37 7.73
CA TYR A 73 1.39 -5.56 8.07
C TYR A 73 0.13 -5.67 7.21
N THR A 74 -0.61 -4.57 6.99
CA THR A 74 -1.79 -4.55 6.11
C THR A 74 -1.42 -4.98 4.69
N CYS A 75 -0.31 -4.47 4.14
CA CYS A 75 0.18 -4.88 2.82
C CYS A 75 0.59 -6.37 2.76
N ALA A 76 1.10 -6.90 3.87
CA ALA A 76 1.46 -8.31 4.00
C ALA A 76 0.24 -9.23 4.27
N GLY A 77 -0.97 -8.67 4.45
CA GLY A 77 -2.21 -9.41 4.69
C GLY A 77 -2.54 -9.67 6.16
N ASP A 78 -1.75 -9.15 7.10
CA ASP A 78 -2.05 -9.21 8.55
C ASP A 78 -2.84 -7.97 8.97
N TYR A 79 -4.13 -7.99 8.61
CA TYR A 79 -5.02 -6.84 8.75
C TYR A 79 -5.29 -6.45 10.20
N GLU A 80 -5.41 -7.41 11.11
CA GLU A 80 -5.67 -7.13 12.52
C GLU A 80 -4.52 -6.37 13.16
N LYS A 81 -3.29 -6.88 13.04
CA LYS A 81 -2.10 -6.17 13.55
C LYS A 81 -1.89 -4.83 12.86
N GLY A 82 -2.14 -4.78 11.54
CA GLY A 82 -2.05 -3.55 10.77
C GLY A 82 -2.99 -2.48 11.32
N MET A 83 -4.25 -2.83 11.51
CA MET A 83 -5.31 -1.94 12.00
C MET A 83 -5.02 -1.43 13.41
N ASP A 84 -4.62 -2.34 14.32
CA ASP A 84 -4.29 -1.99 15.71
C ASP A 84 -3.16 -0.96 15.77
N LEU A 85 -2.05 -1.22 15.09
CA LEU A 85 -0.88 -0.34 15.07
C LEU A 85 -1.16 1.00 14.39
N MET A 86 -1.88 1.02 13.27
CA MET A 86 -2.24 2.27 12.60
C MET A 86 -3.18 3.10 13.48
N SER A 87 -4.17 2.48 14.13
CA SER A 87 -5.11 3.16 15.01
C SER A 87 -4.40 3.74 16.24
N GLU A 88 -3.51 2.98 16.87
CA GLU A 88 -2.72 3.48 18.00
C GLU A 88 -1.79 4.62 17.57
N SER A 89 -1.16 4.50 16.41
CA SER A 89 -0.32 5.57 15.84
C SER A 89 -1.09 6.89 15.68
N ILE A 90 -2.32 6.85 15.15
CA ILE A 90 -3.17 8.04 14.97
C ILE A 90 -3.57 8.63 16.32
N ASN A 91 -3.90 7.79 17.29
CA ASN A 91 -4.24 8.24 18.64
C ASN A 91 -3.07 8.95 19.33
N LEU A 92 -1.85 8.48 19.12
CA LEU A 92 -0.63 9.10 19.67
C LEU A 92 -0.20 10.35 18.90
N ASN A 93 -0.43 10.40 17.61
CA ASN A 93 -0.07 11.51 16.73
C ASN A 93 -1.16 11.79 15.69
N PRO A 94 -2.04 12.77 15.91
CA PRO A 94 -3.09 13.12 14.96
C PRO A 94 -2.55 13.74 13.64
N PHE A 95 -1.27 14.12 13.59
CA PHE A 95 -0.57 14.58 12.37
C PHE A 95 0.14 13.42 11.65
N TYR A 96 -0.54 12.30 11.54
CA TYR A 96 -0.02 11.09 10.90
C TYR A 96 0.16 11.25 9.37
N THR A 97 0.89 10.35 8.77
CA THR A 97 1.17 10.38 7.34
C THR A 97 0.00 9.81 6.52
N TRP A 98 -0.29 10.41 5.39
CA TRP A 98 -1.44 10.11 4.50
C TRP A 98 -1.53 8.63 4.06
N ASN A 99 -0.42 7.90 4.02
CA ASN A 99 -0.42 6.49 3.60
C ASN A 99 -1.15 5.56 4.57
N LEU A 100 -1.33 5.97 5.84
CA LEU A 100 -2.19 5.22 6.76
C LEU A 100 -3.65 5.21 6.28
N ASN A 101 -4.11 6.29 5.63
CA ASN A 101 -5.44 6.32 5.04
C ASN A 101 -5.61 5.24 3.96
N LEU A 102 -4.55 4.99 3.17
CA LEU A 102 -4.54 3.90 2.20
C LEU A 102 -4.58 2.53 2.90
N GLY A 103 -3.87 2.37 4.01
CA GLY A 103 -3.91 1.14 4.81
C GLY A 103 -5.31 0.84 5.37
N PHE A 104 -6.00 1.86 5.91
CA PHE A 104 -7.39 1.72 6.32
C PHE A 104 -8.31 1.39 5.15
N ALA A 105 -8.12 2.03 4.00
CA ALA A 105 -8.89 1.71 2.80
C ALA A 105 -8.69 0.25 2.36
N PHE A 106 -7.48 -0.29 2.43
CA PHE A 106 -7.22 -1.71 2.17
C PHE A 106 -7.92 -2.64 3.16
N TYR A 107 -7.88 -2.31 4.45
CA TYR A 107 -8.55 -3.08 5.49
C TYR A 107 -10.06 -3.17 5.23
N PHE A 108 -10.73 -2.03 5.04
CA PHE A 108 -12.17 -1.99 4.82
C PHE A 108 -12.57 -2.59 3.46
N LEU A 109 -11.75 -2.43 2.43
CA LEU A 109 -11.98 -3.09 1.14
C LEU A 109 -11.85 -4.62 1.27
N HIS A 110 -10.88 -5.11 2.04
CA HIS A 110 -10.74 -6.54 2.31
C HIS A 110 -11.97 -7.08 3.04
N SER A 111 -12.48 -6.38 4.05
CA SER A 111 -13.65 -6.76 4.84
C SER A 111 -15.01 -6.49 4.15
N GLU A 112 -15.00 -5.98 2.92
CA GLU A 112 -16.19 -5.66 2.10
C GLU A 112 -17.05 -4.51 2.64
N ASP A 113 -16.50 -3.71 3.53
CA ASP A 113 -17.11 -2.44 3.94
C ASP A 113 -16.67 -1.34 2.96
N TYR A 114 -17.32 -1.33 1.79
CA TYR A 114 -16.92 -0.47 0.67
C TYR A 114 -17.18 1.01 0.95
N GLU A 115 -18.18 1.34 1.74
CA GLU A 115 -18.49 2.70 2.16
C GLU A 115 -17.37 3.28 3.04
N GLU A 116 -16.96 2.54 4.06
CA GLU A 116 -15.81 2.96 4.90
C GLU A 116 -14.50 2.95 4.10
N ALA A 117 -14.30 1.97 3.22
CA ALA A 117 -13.14 1.94 2.33
C ALA A 117 -13.05 3.22 1.48
N LEU A 118 -14.18 3.70 0.95
CA LEU A 118 -14.24 4.93 0.15
C LEU A 118 -13.89 6.16 1.00
N LEU A 119 -14.48 6.27 2.20
CA LEU A 119 -14.19 7.38 3.12
C LEU A 119 -12.69 7.51 3.44
N TRP A 120 -12.02 6.38 3.61
CA TRP A 120 -10.58 6.37 3.86
C TRP A 120 -9.76 6.61 2.60
N ALA A 121 -10.17 6.09 1.45
CA ALA A 121 -9.52 6.36 0.18
C ALA A 121 -9.55 7.85 -0.18
N GLU A 122 -10.67 8.54 0.05
CA GLU A 122 -10.82 9.99 -0.18
C GLU A 122 -9.89 10.83 0.73
N LYS A 123 -9.61 10.37 1.95
CA LYS A 123 -8.67 11.03 2.86
C LYS A 123 -7.21 10.96 2.40
N VAL A 124 -6.85 10.08 1.45
CA VAL A 124 -5.49 10.02 0.87
C VAL A 124 -5.14 11.35 0.23
N ASN A 125 -6.03 11.90 -0.60
CA ASN A 125 -5.99 13.25 -1.18
C ASN A 125 -4.59 13.67 -1.66
N ARG A 126 -3.95 12.87 -2.51
CA ARG A 126 -2.60 13.11 -3.03
C ARG A 126 -2.59 13.24 -4.54
N ARG A 127 -2.55 14.48 -5.03
CA ARG A 127 -2.42 14.76 -6.47
C ARG A 127 -1.17 14.08 -7.04
N ASN A 128 -1.29 13.49 -8.22
CA ASN A 128 -0.21 12.77 -8.93
C ASN A 128 0.33 11.53 -8.19
N PHE A 129 -0.38 11.01 -7.21
CA PHE A 129 -0.10 9.73 -6.59
C PHE A 129 -1.09 8.70 -7.10
N LEU A 130 -0.63 7.75 -7.91
CA LEU A 130 -1.47 6.82 -8.67
C LEU A 130 -2.48 6.05 -7.80
N TRP A 131 -2.08 5.62 -6.61
CA TRP A 131 -2.93 4.84 -5.71
C TRP A 131 -4.13 5.63 -5.14
N ASP A 132 -4.10 6.96 -5.17
CA ASP A 132 -5.25 7.78 -4.74
C ASP A 132 -6.44 7.57 -5.70
N PRO A 133 -6.40 7.97 -6.98
CA PRO A 133 -7.52 7.76 -7.88
C PRO A 133 -7.76 6.28 -8.19
N LEU A 134 -6.74 5.41 -8.14
CA LEU A 134 -6.86 3.97 -8.36
C LEU A 134 -7.80 3.33 -7.33
N MET A 135 -7.58 3.61 -6.04
CA MET A 135 -8.44 3.08 -4.98
C MET A 135 -9.84 3.62 -5.06
N ARG A 136 -10.02 4.93 -5.33
CA ARG A 136 -11.35 5.51 -5.52
C ARG A 136 -12.08 4.87 -6.71
N ALA A 137 -11.41 4.72 -7.85
CA ALA A 137 -12.00 4.07 -9.03
C ALA A 137 -12.44 2.64 -8.73
N SER A 138 -11.57 1.87 -8.07
CA SER A 138 -11.87 0.49 -7.70
C SER A 138 -13.07 0.38 -6.75
N ILE A 139 -13.07 1.15 -5.66
CA ILE A 139 -14.12 1.09 -4.65
C ILE A 139 -15.47 1.60 -5.21
N LEU A 140 -15.45 2.70 -5.94
CA LEU A 140 -16.65 3.23 -6.61
C LEU A 140 -17.23 2.24 -7.64
N GLY A 141 -16.36 1.52 -8.35
CA GLY A 141 -16.78 0.44 -9.23
C GLY A 141 -17.52 -0.67 -8.49
N LEU A 142 -17.00 -1.11 -7.34
CA LEU A 142 -17.64 -2.12 -6.48
C LEU A 142 -18.96 -1.62 -5.87
N LEU A 143 -19.05 -0.33 -5.54
CA LEU A 143 -20.27 0.33 -5.08
C LEU A 143 -21.28 0.57 -6.22
N ASN A 144 -20.97 0.20 -7.46
CA ASN A 144 -21.79 0.46 -8.66
C ASN A 144 -22.08 1.94 -8.92
N GLN A 145 -21.20 2.84 -8.46
CA GLN A 145 -21.26 4.29 -8.71
C GLN A 145 -20.51 4.62 -10.00
N LYS A 146 -21.10 4.25 -11.13
CA LYS A 146 -20.42 4.17 -12.43
C LYS A 146 -19.78 5.48 -12.89
N GLU A 147 -20.53 6.60 -12.81
CA GLU A 147 -20.07 7.89 -13.29
C GLU A 147 -18.82 8.33 -12.52
N ALA A 148 -18.87 8.28 -11.18
CA ALA A 148 -17.76 8.64 -10.32
C ALA A 148 -16.56 7.68 -10.47
N ALA A 149 -16.83 6.37 -10.66
CA ALA A 149 -15.78 5.38 -10.92
C ALA A 149 -15.02 5.65 -12.22
N VAL A 150 -15.75 6.00 -13.30
CA VAL A 150 -15.15 6.37 -14.59
C VAL A 150 -14.32 7.65 -14.46
N GLU A 151 -14.81 8.66 -13.75
CA GLU A 151 -14.06 9.91 -13.52
C GLU A 151 -12.75 9.63 -12.76
N ALA A 152 -12.79 8.84 -11.68
CA ALA A 152 -11.60 8.44 -10.94
C ALA A 152 -10.62 7.62 -11.80
N LEU A 153 -11.14 6.71 -12.66
CA LEU A 153 -10.30 5.96 -13.60
C LEU A 153 -9.62 6.87 -14.64
N GLN A 154 -10.30 7.89 -15.10
CA GLN A 154 -9.71 8.89 -16.00
C GLN A 154 -8.55 9.65 -15.32
N GLU A 155 -8.63 9.90 -14.00
CA GLU A 155 -7.50 10.47 -13.26
C GLU A 155 -6.31 9.50 -13.21
N VAL A 156 -6.55 8.19 -13.04
CA VAL A 156 -5.50 7.16 -13.14
C VAL A 156 -4.80 7.23 -14.49
N LEU A 157 -5.57 7.23 -15.59
CA LEU A 157 -5.03 7.26 -16.95
C LEU A 157 -4.34 8.59 -17.31
N LYS A 158 -4.70 9.71 -16.67
CA LYS A 158 -3.95 10.96 -16.80
C LYS A 158 -2.58 10.91 -16.14
N ILE A 159 -2.47 10.22 -15.00
CA ILE A 159 -1.19 10.04 -14.28
C ILE A 159 -0.33 9.01 -15.01
N CYS A 160 -0.95 7.95 -15.50
CA CYS A 160 -0.31 6.81 -16.14
C CYS A 160 -1.11 6.37 -17.36
N PRO A 161 -0.82 6.92 -18.56
CA PRO A 161 -1.56 6.59 -19.79
C PRO A 161 -1.55 5.10 -20.16
N ASP A 162 -0.45 4.42 -19.85
CA ASP A 162 -0.25 3.00 -20.20
C ASP A 162 -0.65 2.06 -19.05
N PHE A 163 -1.44 2.55 -18.06
CA PHE A 163 -1.79 1.78 -16.85
C PHE A 163 -2.45 0.44 -17.16
N GLU A 164 -3.26 0.37 -18.22
CA GLU A 164 -3.93 -0.89 -18.65
C GLU A 164 -2.92 -2.02 -18.93
N GLU A 165 -1.72 -1.71 -19.43
CA GLU A 165 -0.73 -2.71 -19.82
C GLU A 165 -0.06 -3.41 -18.64
N PHE A 166 0.00 -2.73 -17.47
CA PHE A 166 0.69 -3.25 -16.28
C PHE A 166 -0.12 -3.12 -14.98
N SER A 167 -1.43 -2.91 -15.10
CA SER A 167 -2.33 -2.77 -13.94
C SER A 167 -2.24 -3.95 -12.97
N ASP A 168 -2.20 -5.18 -13.48
CA ASP A 168 -2.06 -6.37 -12.65
C ASP A 168 -0.72 -6.39 -11.88
N ARG A 169 0.38 -6.09 -12.56
CA ARG A 169 1.70 -5.99 -11.93
C ARG A 169 1.74 -4.90 -10.86
N MET A 170 1.10 -3.75 -11.13
CA MET A 170 1.04 -2.63 -10.20
C MET A 170 0.23 -2.98 -8.94
N VAL A 171 -0.94 -3.58 -9.11
CA VAL A 171 -1.81 -3.97 -7.99
C VAL A 171 -1.14 -5.05 -7.13
N ASN A 172 -0.41 -5.97 -7.74
CA ASN A 172 0.28 -7.05 -7.02
C ASN A 172 1.70 -6.68 -6.55
N ALA A 173 2.21 -5.46 -6.82
CA ALA A 173 3.62 -5.12 -6.58
C ALA A 173 4.09 -5.28 -5.13
N PHE A 174 3.21 -5.01 -4.14
CA PHE A 174 3.55 -5.07 -2.71
C PHE A 174 2.40 -5.57 -1.83
N LEU A 175 1.28 -5.98 -2.42
CA LEU A 175 0.15 -6.58 -1.70
C LEU A 175 0.26 -8.10 -1.79
N PHE A 176 0.28 -8.77 -0.64
CA PHE A 176 0.43 -10.22 -0.59
C PHE A 176 -0.91 -10.95 -0.64
N ASP A 177 -1.99 -10.27 -0.23
CA ASP A 177 -3.32 -10.87 -0.21
C ASP A 177 -3.97 -10.85 -1.59
N LYS A 178 -4.13 -12.02 -2.17
CA LYS A 178 -4.77 -12.20 -3.48
C LYS A 178 -6.26 -11.83 -3.47
N ILE A 179 -6.95 -11.96 -2.33
CA ILE A 179 -8.36 -11.58 -2.22
C ILE A 179 -8.48 -10.06 -2.38
N LEU A 180 -7.63 -9.30 -1.69
CA LEU A 180 -7.61 -7.84 -1.82
C LEU A 180 -7.26 -7.42 -3.24
N THR A 181 -6.18 -7.97 -3.82
CA THR A 181 -5.77 -7.59 -5.19
C THR A 181 -6.84 -7.91 -6.23
N GLN A 182 -7.54 -9.05 -6.09
CA GLN A 182 -8.67 -9.41 -6.95
C GLN A 182 -9.85 -8.45 -6.79
N LYS A 183 -10.18 -8.01 -5.57
CA LYS A 183 -11.22 -6.99 -5.34
C LYS A 183 -10.84 -5.66 -6.00
N ILE A 184 -9.59 -5.22 -5.85
CA ILE A 184 -9.09 -3.99 -6.51
C ILE A 184 -9.25 -4.12 -8.02
N SER A 185 -8.75 -5.21 -8.62
CA SER A 185 -8.85 -5.45 -10.06
C SER A 185 -10.31 -5.50 -10.52
N LYS A 186 -11.18 -6.20 -9.77
CA LYS A 186 -12.61 -6.28 -10.09
C LYS A 186 -13.30 -4.91 -10.06
N GLY A 187 -12.97 -4.10 -9.08
CA GLY A 187 -13.51 -2.73 -9.00
C GLY A 187 -13.06 -1.87 -10.18
N LEU A 188 -11.81 -1.97 -10.59
CA LEU A 188 -11.27 -1.26 -11.76
C LEU A 188 -11.94 -1.73 -13.08
N GLU A 189 -12.23 -3.04 -13.25
CA GLU A 189 -13.03 -3.54 -14.37
C GLU A 189 -14.43 -2.89 -14.40
N LEU A 190 -15.10 -2.85 -13.24
CA LEU A 190 -16.41 -2.24 -13.10
C LEU A 190 -16.40 -0.72 -13.37
N ALA A 191 -15.27 -0.04 -13.09
CA ALA A 191 -15.01 1.34 -13.46
C ALA A 191 -14.74 1.53 -14.96
N GLY A 192 -14.54 0.45 -15.73
CA GLY A 192 -14.34 0.48 -17.17
C GLY A 192 -12.92 0.22 -17.66
N LEU A 193 -11.99 -0.18 -16.78
CA LEU A 193 -10.65 -0.60 -17.19
C LEU A 193 -10.76 -1.87 -18.02
N LYS A 194 -10.16 -1.87 -19.21
CA LYS A 194 -10.13 -3.02 -20.13
C LYS A 194 -8.83 -3.79 -19.90
N ASN A 195 -8.85 -5.11 -20.12
CA ASN A 195 -7.67 -5.99 -20.07
C ASN A 195 -7.11 -6.35 -18.67
N LEU A 196 -7.91 -6.32 -17.60
CA LEU A 196 -7.56 -7.07 -16.40
C LEU A 196 -7.85 -8.55 -16.66
N VAL A 197 -6.77 -9.31 -16.80
CA VAL A 197 -6.70 -10.77 -16.94
C VAL A 197 -6.86 -11.33 -18.36
N LYS A 198 -5.77 -11.82 -18.87
CA LYS A 198 -5.73 -13.11 -19.57
C LYS A 198 -4.89 -14.10 -18.78
#